data_ca63c112f08adf8eed762cb287024480
#
_entry.id   ca63c112f08adf8eed762cb287024480
#
_cell.length_a   1.000
_cell.length_b   1.000
_cell.length_c   1.000
_cell.angle_alpha   90.00
_cell.angle_beta   90.00
_cell.angle_gamma   90.00
#
_symmetry.space_group_name_H-M   'P 1'
#
loop_
_entity.id
_entity.type
_entity.pdbx_description
1 polymer ?
#
loop_
_entity_poly.entity_id
_entity_poly.type
_entity_poly.pdbx_seq_one_letter_code
_entity_poly.pdbx_strand_id
1 'polypeptide(L)'
;MKIIMNVFNFFIDAGPTVMLPVIITIIGLIFGLKISRAFKSGLTLGIGFAGIKLILDFMTTNVGPAAKAMVDRTGVKLDALDVGWGSIAAVTWASPIIPILIFAILLVNIVLLILKRTHTLDVDIWNYHHMAIVGVMVYFVTKNVFLGVGASVVMAIATFKISDWSQPMVESFFGIPGVSLPTVSALSSLVIAWPLNW
;
A
#
# COMPACT_ATOMS: atom_id res chain seq x y z
N MET A 1 26.45 14.02 17.76
CA MET A 1 25.88 14.08 16.41
C MET A 1 26.19 12.83 15.55
N LYS A 2 27.47 12.42 15.41
CA LYS A 2 27.86 11.20 14.65
C LYS A 2 27.19 9.90 15.13
N ILE A 3 27.08 9.67 16.44
CA ILE A 3 26.46 8.46 17.00
C ILE A 3 24.97 8.39 16.64
N ILE A 4 24.25 9.50 16.75
CA ILE A 4 22.81 9.58 16.40
C ILE A 4 22.63 9.29 14.91
N MET A 5 23.45 9.86 14.06
CA MET A 5 23.43 9.60 12.62
C MET A 5 23.72 8.13 12.30
N ASN A 6 24.69 7.52 12.95
CA ASN A 6 25.00 6.10 12.73
C ASN A 6 23.85 5.17 13.17
N VAL A 7 23.20 5.47 14.30
CA VAL A 7 22.01 4.73 14.74
C VAL A 7 20.86 4.90 13.74
N PHE A 8 20.65 6.13 13.27
CA PHE A 8 19.60 6.39 12.28
C PHE A 8 19.84 5.67 10.95
N ASN A 9 21.07 5.72 10.45
CA ASN A 9 21.47 5.01 9.24
C ASN A 9 21.34 3.49 9.40
N PHE A 10 21.72 2.93 10.56
CA PHE A 10 21.52 1.52 10.84
C PHE A 10 20.06 1.10 10.71
N PHE A 11 19.12 1.89 11.23
CA PHE A 11 17.70 1.58 11.11
C PHE A 11 17.17 1.73 9.66
N ILE A 12 17.67 2.71 8.92
CA ILE A 12 17.31 2.90 7.50
C ILE A 12 17.84 1.71 6.70
N ASP A 13 19.09 1.32 6.88
CA ASP A 13 19.74 0.22 6.17
C ASP A 13 19.13 -1.15 6.51
N ALA A 14 18.71 -1.34 7.78
CA ALA A 14 18.04 -2.55 8.24
C ALA A 14 16.61 -2.72 7.65
N GLY A 15 16.03 -1.64 7.13
CA GLY A 15 14.75 -1.63 6.44
C GLY A 15 13.52 -1.85 7.32
N PRO A 16 12.33 -1.94 6.71
CA PRO A 16 11.06 -2.03 7.43
C PRO A 16 10.94 -3.23 8.36
N THR A 17 11.58 -4.33 8.04
CA THR A 17 11.55 -5.57 8.82
C THR A 17 12.11 -5.41 10.24
N VAL A 18 13.06 -4.49 10.42
CA VAL A 18 13.65 -4.17 11.73
C VAL A 18 13.04 -2.90 12.31
N MET A 19 12.86 -1.89 11.47
CA MET A 19 12.38 -0.57 11.92
C MET A 19 10.94 -0.62 12.45
N LEU A 20 10.02 -1.32 11.79
CA LEU A 20 8.63 -1.39 12.21
C LEU A 20 8.42 -2.09 13.55
N PRO A 21 9.05 -3.26 13.84
CA PRO A 21 9.02 -3.85 15.18
C PRO A 21 9.43 -2.90 16.30
N VAL A 22 10.49 -2.14 16.09
CA VAL A 22 10.99 -1.18 17.08
C VAL A 22 9.98 -0.05 17.29
N ILE A 23 9.48 0.55 16.19
CA ILE A 23 8.48 1.62 16.24
C ILE A 23 7.21 1.15 16.96
N ILE A 24 6.67 -0.02 16.59
CA ILE A 24 5.46 -0.57 17.22
C ILE A 24 5.68 -0.90 18.70
N THR A 25 6.86 -1.38 19.05
CA THR A 25 7.21 -1.61 20.47
C THR A 25 7.19 -0.29 21.24
N ILE A 26 7.82 0.76 20.70
CA ILE A 26 7.87 2.10 21.33
C ILE A 26 6.44 2.67 21.44
N ILE A 27 5.65 2.62 20.37
CA ILE A 27 4.26 3.08 20.39
C ILE A 27 3.45 2.33 21.45
N GLY A 28 3.59 1.00 21.51
CA GLY A 28 2.94 0.20 22.54
C GLY A 28 3.28 0.61 23.97
N LEU A 29 4.54 0.95 24.23
CA LEU A 29 4.99 1.46 25.52
C LEU A 29 4.39 2.85 25.82
N ILE A 30 4.34 3.74 24.84
CA ILE A 30 3.72 5.08 24.98
C ILE A 30 2.24 4.96 25.34
N PHE A 31 1.52 3.98 24.76
CA PHE A 31 0.14 3.69 25.10
C PHE A 31 -0.05 2.84 26.39
N GLY A 32 1.00 2.67 27.17
CA GLY A 32 0.91 2.04 28.49
C GLY A 32 0.88 0.51 28.47
N LEU A 33 1.23 -0.14 27.38
CA LEU A 33 1.39 -1.59 27.37
C LEU A 33 2.60 -2.03 28.21
N LYS A 34 2.48 -3.19 28.88
CA LYS A 34 3.62 -3.82 29.54
C LYS A 34 4.69 -4.15 28.49
N ILE A 35 5.97 -3.94 28.83
CA ILE A 35 7.11 -4.12 27.91
C ILE A 35 7.09 -5.47 27.19
N SER A 36 6.79 -6.56 27.91
CA SER A 36 6.68 -7.90 27.32
C SER A 36 5.61 -7.99 26.22
N ARG A 37 4.47 -7.33 26.41
CA ARG A 37 3.38 -7.32 25.43
C ARG A 37 3.73 -6.43 24.23
N ALA A 38 4.26 -5.24 24.48
CA ALA A 38 4.69 -4.32 23.43
C ALA A 38 5.77 -4.95 22.55
N PHE A 39 6.78 -5.56 23.15
CA PHE A 39 7.85 -6.25 22.44
C PHE A 39 7.35 -7.45 21.64
N LYS A 40 6.47 -8.29 22.22
CA LYS A 40 5.87 -9.42 21.52
C LYS A 40 5.07 -8.95 20.28
N SER A 41 4.29 -7.88 20.41
CA SER A 41 3.53 -7.31 19.28
C SER A 41 4.45 -6.80 18.19
N GLY A 42 5.51 -6.06 18.53
CA GLY A 42 6.53 -5.60 17.58
C GLY A 42 7.22 -6.77 16.88
N LEU A 43 7.65 -7.78 17.63
CA LEU A 43 8.31 -8.96 17.08
C LEU A 43 7.39 -9.75 16.14
N THR A 44 6.13 -9.94 16.51
CA THR A 44 5.13 -10.62 15.65
C THR A 44 4.97 -9.89 14.32
N LEU A 45 4.91 -8.55 14.35
CA LEU A 45 4.85 -7.74 13.14
C LEU A 45 6.11 -7.93 12.28
N GLY A 46 7.30 -7.90 12.89
CA GLY A 46 8.57 -8.11 12.18
C GLY A 46 8.66 -9.46 11.49
N ILE A 47 8.23 -10.52 12.16
CA ILE A 47 8.16 -11.88 11.58
C ILE A 47 7.19 -11.89 10.40
N GLY A 48 6.02 -11.23 10.51
CA GLY A 48 5.08 -11.10 9.40
C GLY A 48 5.69 -10.39 8.19
N PHE A 49 6.38 -9.27 8.39
CA PHE A 49 7.07 -8.55 7.31
C PHE A 49 8.22 -9.34 6.69
N ALA A 50 8.98 -10.08 7.50
CA ALA A 50 10.03 -10.97 6.99
C ALA A 50 9.44 -12.09 6.11
N GLY A 51 8.31 -12.65 6.51
CA GLY A 51 7.57 -13.64 5.73
C GLY A 51 7.05 -13.07 4.40
N ILE A 52 6.45 -11.89 4.42
CA ILE A 52 5.99 -11.19 3.21
C ILE A 52 7.16 -10.94 2.27
N LYS A 53 8.29 -10.41 2.79
CA LYS A 53 9.49 -10.17 1.98
C LYS A 53 9.99 -11.45 1.32
N LEU A 54 10.07 -12.55 2.05
CA LEU A 54 10.51 -13.84 1.53
C LEU A 54 9.63 -14.30 0.35
N ILE A 55 8.30 -14.18 0.51
CA ILE A 55 7.34 -14.55 -0.55
C ILE A 55 7.50 -13.64 -1.76
N LEU A 56 7.67 -12.33 -1.57
CA LEU A 56 7.87 -11.38 -2.66
C LEU A 56 9.17 -11.65 -3.41
N ASP A 57 10.26 -11.90 -2.71
CA ASP A 57 11.56 -12.23 -3.30
C ASP A 57 11.44 -13.54 -4.11
N PHE A 58 10.76 -14.55 -3.57
CA PHE A 58 10.49 -15.82 -4.26
C PHE A 58 9.64 -15.62 -5.52
N MET A 59 8.56 -14.86 -5.43
CA MET A 59 7.67 -14.54 -6.54
C MET A 59 8.43 -13.78 -7.64
N THR A 60 9.17 -12.76 -7.30
CA THR A 60 9.94 -11.95 -8.25
C THR A 60 10.98 -12.79 -8.97
N THR A 61 11.66 -13.66 -8.25
CA THR A 61 12.73 -14.50 -8.82
C THR A 61 12.17 -15.58 -9.74
N ASN A 62 11.04 -16.18 -9.41
CA ASN A 62 10.52 -17.34 -10.13
C ASN A 62 9.42 -16.98 -11.16
N VAL A 63 8.55 -16.04 -10.84
CA VAL A 63 7.44 -15.65 -11.72
C VAL A 63 7.86 -14.53 -12.70
N GLY A 64 8.76 -13.64 -12.28
CA GLY A 64 9.24 -12.54 -13.11
C GLY A 64 9.77 -12.97 -14.49
N PRO A 65 10.68 -13.96 -14.56
CA PRO A 65 11.17 -14.47 -15.84
C PRO A 65 10.06 -15.08 -16.71
N ALA A 66 9.11 -15.80 -16.11
CA ALA A 66 7.99 -16.40 -16.83
C ALA A 66 7.05 -15.32 -17.41
N ALA A 67 6.74 -14.29 -16.61
CA ALA A 67 5.94 -13.14 -17.05
C ALA A 67 6.63 -12.41 -18.21
N LYS A 68 7.95 -12.18 -18.12
CA LYS A 68 8.73 -11.56 -19.19
C LYS A 68 8.71 -12.41 -20.47
N ALA A 69 8.91 -13.72 -20.36
CA ALA A 69 8.84 -14.62 -21.52
C ALA A 69 7.44 -14.63 -22.16
N MET A 70 6.38 -14.46 -21.37
CA MET A 70 5.01 -14.37 -21.88
C MET A 70 4.80 -13.06 -22.66
N VAL A 71 5.29 -11.94 -22.15
CA VAL A 71 5.26 -10.63 -22.84
C VAL A 71 6.06 -10.69 -24.14
N ASP A 72 7.25 -11.25 -24.13
CA ASP A 72 8.10 -11.41 -25.31
C ASP A 72 7.40 -12.24 -26.42
N ARG A 73 6.62 -13.26 -26.03
CA ARG A 73 5.86 -14.12 -26.99
C ARG A 73 4.63 -13.41 -27.56
N THR A 74 4.02 -12.49 -26.84
CA THR A 74 2.85 -11.74 -27.33
C THR A 74 3.21 -10.68 -28.37
N GLY A 75 4.50 -10.37 -28.53
CA GLY A 75 4.97 -9.32 -29.44
C GLY A 75 4.65 -7.91 -28.98
N VAL A 76 4.08 -7.76 -27.79
CA VAL A 76 3.79 -6.45 -27.17
C VAL A 76 5.12 -5.87 -26.66
N LYS A 77 5.64 -4.90 -27.39
CA LYS A 77 6.81 -4.12 -26.94
C LYS A 77 6.32 -3.06 -25.98
N LEU A 78 6.41 -3.36 -24.68
CA LEU A 78 6.23 -2.38 -23.63
C LEU A 78 7.63 -1.98 -23.14
N ASP A 79 7.92 -0.68 -23.23
CA ASP A 79 9.08 -0.12 -22.57
C ASP A 79 8.79 -0.09 -21.05
N ALA A 80 9.12 -1.17 -20.37
CA ALA A 80 8.99 -1.27 -18.93
C ALA A 80 10.29 -0.80 -18.28
N LEU A 81 10.25 0.36 -17.65
CA LEU A 81 11.31 0.85 -16.78
C LEU A 81 10.95 0.52 -15.33
N ASP A 82 11.58 -0.51 -14.77
CA ASP A 82 11.46 -0.79 -13.34
C ASP A 82 12.36 0.17 -12.56
N VAL A 83 11.75 1.19 -12.01
CA VAL A 83 12.43 2.16 -11.13
C VAL A 83 12.43 1.72 -9.67
N GLY A 84 11.81 0.59 -9.36
CA GLY A 84 11.62 0.09 -8.00
C GLY A 84 10.59 0.88 -7.18
N TRP A 85 9.97 0.19 -6.24
CA TRP A 85 8.95 0.80 -5.37
C TRP A 85 9.47 1.98 -4.55
N GLY A 86 10.72 1.88 -4.05
CA GLY A 86 11.34 2.92 -3.26
C GLY A 86 11.45 4.26 -3.97
N SER A 87 11.82 4.26 -5.26
CA SER A 87 11.91 5.47 -6.08
C SER A 87 10.53 6.09 -6.33
N ILE A 88 9.53 5.27 -6.63
CA ILE A 88 8.15 5.71 -6.82
C ILE A 88 7.58 6.30 -5.51
N ALA A 89 7.83 5.65 -4.39
CA ALA A 89 7.41 6.13 -3.08
C ALA A 89 8.08 7.48 -2.76
N ALA A 90 9.39 7.59 -2.96
CA ALA A 90 10.12 8.84 -2.73
C ALA A 90 9.56 10.00 -3.56
N VAL A 91 9.32 9.79 -4.86
CA VAL A 91 8.73 10.82 -5.75
C VAL A 91 7.32 11.19 -5.28
N THR A 92 6.51 10.21 -4.90
CA THR A 92 5.15 10.47 -4.44
C THR A 92 5.15 11.30 -3.17
N TRP A 93 5.88 10.87 -2.14
CA TRP A 93 5.91 11.55 -0.84
C TRP A 93 6.62 12.90 -0.86
N ALA A 94 7.56 13.12 -1.78
CA ALA A 94 8.20 14.42 -1.99
C ALA A 94 7.34 15.41 -2.77
N SER A 95 6.20 14.98 -3.32
CA SER A 95 5.34 15.88 -4.10
C SER A 95 4.68 16.95 -3.23
N PRO A 96 4.71 18.23 -3.66
CA PRO A 96 4.13 19.33 -2.86
C PRO A 96 2.62 19.24 -2.70
N ILE A 97 1.92 18.44 -3.53
CA ILE A 97 0.46 18.28 -3.44
C ILE A 97 0.03 17.12 -2.54
N ILE A 98 0.97 16.34 -2.00
CA ILE A 98 0.66 15.16 -1.18
C ILE A 98 -0.28 15.46 0.01
N PRO A 99 -0.09 16.53 0.80
CA PRO A 99 -1.01 16.83 1.90
C PRO A 99 -2.45 17.05 1.42
N ILE A 100 -2.61 17.71 0.27
CA ILE A 100 -3.93 17.95 -0.33
C ILE A 100 -4.55 16.63 -0.80
N LEU A 101 -3.77 15.74 -1.41
CA LEU A 101 -4.25 14.44 -1.87
C LEU A 101 -4.71 13.56 -0.70
N ILE A 102 -3.94 13.48 0.38
CA ILE A 102 -4.31 12.70 1.57
C ILE A 102 -5.63 13.22 2.15
N PHE A 103 -5.76 14.54 2.29
CA PHE A 103 -6.99 15.16 2.77
C PHE A 103 -8.18 14.87 1.84
N ALA A 104 -7.99 14.96 0.53
CA ALA A 104 -9.04 14.69 -0.46
C ALA A 104 -9.49 13.22 -0.44
N ILE A 105 -8.55 12.27 -0.32
CA ILE A 105 -8.85 10.84 -0.21
C ILE A 105 -9.64 10.55 1.06
N LEU A 106 -9.19 11.07 2.20
CA LEU A 106 -9.86 10.89 3.48
C LEU A 106 -11.27 11.51 3.44
N LEU A 107 -11.39 12.73 2.93
CA LEU A 107 -12.67 13.43 2.82
C LEU A 107 -13.66 12.65 1.94
N VAL A 108 -13.23 12.18 0.79
CA VAL A 108 -14.10 11.40 -0.11
C VAL A 108 -14.53 10.09 0.52
N ASN A 109 -13.64 9.41 1.27
CA ASN A 109 -14.01 8.19 2.01
C ASN A 109 -15.10 8.49 3.05
N ILE A 110 -14.91 9.53 3.88
CA ILE A 110 -15.89 9.96 4.88
C ILE A 110 -17.23 10.31 4.23
N VAL A 111 -17.22 11.09 3.15
CA VAL A 111 -18.44 11.47 2.41
C VAL A 111 -19.18 10.24 1.89
N LEU A 112 -18.44 9.30 1.27
CA LEU A 112 -19.04 8.07 0.74
C LEU A 112 -19.63 7.19 1.85
N LEU A 113 -19.00 7.13 3.03
CA LEU A 113 -19.52 6.43 4.21
C LEU A 113 -20.81 7.07 4.73
N ILE A 114 -20.83 8.41 4.87
CA ILE A 114 -22.02 9.15 5.33
C ILE A 114 -23.19 8.95 4.34
N LEU A 115 -22.91 8.99 3.05
CA LEU A 115 -23.89 8.76 1.99
C LEU A 115 -24.27 7.29 1.83
N LYS A 116 -23.70 6.38 2.64
CA LYS A 116 -23.90 4.93 2.54
C LYS A 116 -23.62 4.37 1.15
N ARG A 117 -22.63 4.96 0.48
CA ARG A 117 -22.18 4.55 -0.87
C ARG A 117 -20.98 3.60 -0.83
N THR A 118 -20.35 3.45 0.33
CA THR A 118 -19.32 2.45 0.62
C THR A 118 -19.50 1.93 2.05
N HIS A 119 -19.02 0.75 2.32
CA HIS A 119 -18.90 0.15 3.66
C HIS A 119 -17.44 0.11 4.12
N THR A 120 -16.50 0.40 3.22
CA THR A 120 -15.07 0.38 3.48
C THR A 120 -14.62 1.70 4.11
N LEU A 121 -14.18 1.63 5.38
CA LEU A 121 -13.40 2.69 6.01
C LEU A 121 -11.91 2.40 5.79
N ASP A 122 -11.22 3.31 5.14
CA ASP A 122 -9.78 3.23 4.90
C ASP A 122 -9.08 4.44 5.54
N VAL A 123 -8.16 4.18 6.47
CA VAL A 123 -7.34 5.17 7.18
C VAL A 123 -5.88 4.75 7.13
N ASP A 124 -5.49 3.96 6.13
CA ASP A 124 -4.15 3.42 5.98
C ASP A 124 -3.32 4.26 5.00
N ILE A 125 -2.21 4.79 5.50
CA ILE A 125 -1.28 5.61 4.71
C ILE A 125 -0.67 4.85 3.51
N TRP A 126 -0.53 3.53 3.60
CA TRP A 126 -0.06 2.69 2.51
C TRP A 126 -1.06 2.63 1.36
N ASN A 127 -2.34 2.49 1.69
CA ASN A 127 -3.41 2.52 0.69
C ASN A 127 -3.48 3.90 0.05
N TYR A 128 -3.36 4.96 0.85
CA TYR A 128 -3.32 6.33 0.36
C TYR A 128 -2.19 6.58 -0.62
N HIS A 129 -1.01 5.96 -0.41
CA HIS A 129 0.10 6.06 -1.35
C HIS A 129 -0.31 5.61 -2.77
N HIS A 130 -1.00 4.47 -2.89
CA HIS A 130 -1.45 3.95 -4.19
C HIS A 130 -2.47 4.85 -4.89
N MET A 131 -3.33 5.52 -4.13
CA MET A 131 -4.31 6.46 -4.68
C MET A 131 -3.64 7.80 -5.01
N ALA A 132 -2.71 8.24 -4.17
CA ALA A 132 -2.02 9.50 -4.31
C ALA A 132 -1.04 9.51 -5.48
N ILE A 133 -0.34 8.40 -5.77
CA ILE A 133 0.62 8.33 -6.88
C ILE A 133 -0.06 8.65 -8.21
N VAL A 134 -1.30 8.20 -8.43
CA VAL A 134 -2.06 8.52 -9.64
C VAL A 134 -2.26 10.03 -9.78
N GLY A 135 -2.64 10.68 -8.67
CA GLY A 135 -2.78 12.14 -8.64
C GLY A 135 -1.45 12.87 -8.84
N VAL A 136 -0.38 12.37 -8.24
CA VAL A 136 0.96 12.94 -8.39
C VAL A 136 1.45 12.82 -9.83
N MET A 137 1.27 11.67 -10.47
CA MET A 137 1.62 11.48 -11.88
C MET A 137 0.87 12.44 -12.80
N VAL A 138 -0.45 12.57 -12.63
CA VAL A 138 -1.26 13.51 -13.40
C VAL A 138 -0.81 14.95 -13.15
N TYR A 139 -0.50 15.30 -11.91
CA TYR A 139 0.05 16.62 -11.58
C TYR A 139 1.39 16.89 -12.27
N PHE A 140 2.31 15.92 -12.27
CA PHE A 140 3.62 16.10 -12.90
C PHE A 140 3.52 16.32 -14.41
N VAL A 141 2.58 15.66 -15.07
CA VAL A 141 2.35 15.81 -16.52
C VAL A 141 1.60 17.10 -16.84
N THR A 142 0.54 17.41 -16.09
CA THR A 142 -0.36 18.53 -16.44
C THR A 142 0.00 19.84 -15.75
N LYS A 143 0.83 19.80 -14.71
CA LYS A 143 1.12 20.91 -13.79
C LYS A 143 -0.14 21.53 -13.16
N ASN A 144 -1.25 20.79 -13.16
CA ASN A 144 -2.54 21.23 -12.65
C ASN A 144 -2.91 20.44 -11.39
N VAL A 145 -2.99 21.15 -10.26
CA VAL A 145 -3.34 20.55 -8.96
C VAL A 145 -4.75 19.96 -8.96
N PHE A 146 -5.71 20.64 -9.61
CA PHE A 146 -7.10 20.17 -9.63
C PHE A 146 -7.24 18.85 -10.40
N LEU A 147 -6.51 18.70 -11.50
CA LEU A 147 -6.49 17.43 -12.25
C LEU A 147 -5.81 16.33 -11.44
N GLY A 148 -4.73 16.64 -10.74
CA GLY A 148 -4.06 15.70 -9.83
C GLY A 148 -4.99 15.23 -8.70
N VAL A 149 -5.66 16.16 -8.03
CA VAL A 149 -6.63 15.83 -6.98
C VAL A 149 -7.80 15.02 -7.55
N GLY A 150 -8.36 15.44 -8.69
CA GLY A 150 -9.45 14.72 -9.36
C GLY A 150 -9.08 13.27 -9.69
N ALA A 151 -7.89 13.05 -10.24
CA ALA A 151 -7.39 11.70 -10.57
C ALA A 151 -7.23 10.83 -9.32
N SER A 152 -6.69 11.38 -8.24
CA SER A 152 -6.54 10.68 -6.96
C SER A 152 -7.91 10.32 -6.35
N VAL A 153 -8.88 11.23 -6.40
CA VAL A 153 -10.24 11.00 -5.92
C VAL A 153 -10.95 9.92 -6.74
N VAL A 154 -10.83 9.95 -8.06
CA VAL A 154 -11.40 8.91 -8.93
C VAL A 154 -10.80 7.55 -8.58
N MET A 155 -9.48 7.48 -8.39
CA MET A 155 -8.81 6.25 -7.99
C MET A 155 -9.28 5.76 -6.62
N ALA A 156 -9.45 6.68 -5.65
CA ALA A 156 -9.97 6.34 -4.31
C ALA A 156 -11.40 5.77 -4.39
N ILE A 157 -12.28 6.41 -5.13
CA ILE A 157 -13.66 5.93 -5.32
C ILE A 157 -13.67 4.53 -5.95
N ALA A 158 -12.88 4.31 -6.99
CA ALA A 158 -12.75 3.01 -7.64
C ALA A 158 -12.25 1.95 -6.64
N THR A 159 -11.21 2.27 -5.87
CA THR A 159 -10.64 1.38 -4.85
C THR A 159 -11.68 0.99 -3.80
N PHE A 160 -12.42 1.94 -3.24
CA PHE A 160 -13.44 1.65 -2.24
C PHE A 160 -14.58 0.79 -2.82
N LYS A 161 -15.00 1.06 -4.06
CA LYS A 161 -16.05 0.27 -4.72
C LYS A 161 -15.64 -1.16 -5.00
N ILE A 162 -14.41 -1.37 -5.46
CA ILE A 162 -13.88 -2.73 -5.69
C ILE A 162 -13.68 -3.44 -4.35
N SER A 163 -13.26 -2.72 -3.30
CA SER A 163 -13.16 -3.26 -1.93
C SER A 163 -14.52 -3.72 -1.39
N ASP A 164 -15.56 -2.91 -1.55
CA ASP A 164 -16.92 -3.29 -1.15
C ASP A 164 -17.38 -4.56 -1.89
N TRP A 165 -17.12 -4.63 -3.21
CA TRP A 165 -17.48 -5.77 -4.04
C TRP A 165 -16.72 -7.04 -3.64
N SER A 166 -15.44 -6.93 -3.31
CA SER A 166 -14.59 -8.07 -2.95
C SER A 166 -14.70 -8.49 -1.48
N GLN A 167 -15.30 -7.66 -0.63
CA GLN A 167 -15.39 -7.89 0.82
C GLN A 167 -15.97 -9.28 1.19
N PRO A 168 -17.06 -9.79 0.59
CA PRO A 168 -17.58 -11.11 0.92
C PRO A 168 -16.59 -12.25 0.62
N MET A 169 -15.77 -12.09 -0.44
CA MET A 169 -14.73 -13.05 -0.80
C MET A 169 -13.59 -13.02 0.23
N VAL A 170 -13.16 -11.83 0.63
CA VAL A 170 -12.12 -11.62 1.65
C VAL A 170 -12.58 -12.24 2.98
N GLU A 171 -13.82 -11.97 3.38
CA GLU A 171 -14.42 -12.54 4.60
C GLU A 171 -14.46 -14.07 4.55
N SER A 172 -14.93 -14.64 3.43
CA SER A 172 -14.99 -16.09 3.23
C SER A 172 -13.62 -16.77 3.30
N PHE A 173 -12.60 -16.12 2.72
CA PHE A 173 -11.26 -16.69 2.65
C PHE A 173 -10.49 -16.58 3.98
N PHE A 174 -10.57 -15.44 4.64
CA PHE A 174 -9.84 -15.19 5.88
C PHE A 174 -10.62 -15.51 7.15
N GLY A 175 -11.94 -15.71 7.06
CA GLY A 175 -12.80 -15.95 8.21
C GLY A 175 -12.94 -14.74 9.15
N ILE A 176 -12.75 -13.53 8.65
CA ILE A 176 -12.80 -12.29 9.43
C ILE A 176 -13.97 -11.44 8.95
N PRO A 177 -15.10 -11.40 9.68
CA PRO A 177 -16.29 -10.66 9.27
C PRO A 177 -16.05 -9.16 9.18
N GLY A 178 -16.60 -8.53 8.14
CA GLY A 178 -16.60 -7.09 7.97
C GLY A 178 -15.25 -6.46 7.57
N VAL A 179 -14.25 -7.27 7.27
CA VAL A 179 -12.94 -6.79 6.78
C VAL A 179 -12.93 -6.71 5.27
N SER A 180 -12.48 -5.58 4.72
CA SER A 180 -12.18 -5.38 3.31
C SER A 180 -10.70 -5.06 3.10
N LEU A 181 -10.21 -5.21 1.86
CA LEU A 181 -8.82 -4.94 1.51
C LEU A 181 -8.75 -3.79 0.50
N PRO A 182 -8.78 -2.51 0.92
CA PRO A 182 -8.74 -1.36 0.02
C PRO A 182 -7.33 -1.08 -0.52
N THR A 183 -6.60 -2.11 -0.89
CA THR A 183 -5.24 -2.02 -1.41
C THR A 183 -5.25 -2.28 -2.91
N VAL A 184 -4.85 -1.31 -3.71
CA VAL A 184 -4.92 -1.37 -5.18
C VAL A 184 -4.24 -2.62 -5.74
N SER A 185 -3.08 -3.00 -5.21
CA SER A 185 -2.35 -4.20 -5.64
C SER A 185 -3.11 -5.49 -5.35
N ALA A 186 -3.78 -5.60 -4.20
CA ALA A 186 -4.60 -6.76 -3.87
C ALA A 186 -5.88 -6.80 -4.72
N LEU A 187 -6.54 -5.65 -4.91
CA LEU A 187 -7.77 -5.55 -5.70
C LEU A 187 -7.56 -5.93 -7.16
N SER A 188 -6.46 -5.52 -7.78
CA SER A 188 -6.15 -5.93 -9.15
C SER A 188 -5.98 -7.44 -9.28
N SER A 189 -5.34 -8.07 -8.31
CA SER A 189 -5.19 -9.53 -8.26
C SER A 189 -6.53 -10.25 -8.09
N LEU A 190 -7.42 -9.72 -7.23
CA LEU A 190 -8.76 -10.28 -7.03
C LEU A 190 -9.63 -10.21 -8.28
N VAL A 191 -9.59 -9.09 -9.01
CA VAL A 191 -10.34 -8.93 -10.27
C VAL A 191 -9.87 -9.93 -11.33
N ILE A 192 -8.57 -10.24 -11.38
CA ILE A 192 -8.02 -11.24 -12.30
C ILE A 192 -8.33 -12.66 -11.83
N ALA A 193 -8.24 -12.94 -10.53
CA ALA A 193 -8.45 -14.27 -9.98
C ALA A 193 -9.93 -14.69 -9.98
N TRP A 194 -10.85 -13.74 -9.89
CA TRP A 194 -12.29 -14.01 -9.85
C TRP A 194 -12.80 -14.94 -10.98
N PRO A 195 -12.53 -14.65 -12.27
CA PRO A 195 -12.99 -15.52 -13.36
C PRO A 195 -12.25 -16.86 -13.43
N LEU A 196 -11.14 -17.03 -12.73
CA LEU A 196 -10.34 -18.26 -12.73
C LEU A 196 -10.74 -19.22 -11.60
N ASN A 197 -11.60 -18.79 -10.71
CA ASN A 197 -11.99 -19.54 -9.50
C ASN A 197 -13.33 -20.28 -9.66
N TRP A 198 -13.66 -20.67 -10.92
CA TRP A 198 -14.83 -21.49 -11.30
C TRP A 198 -14.40 -22.91 -11.62
#